data_5573be4c871d70c96f04da2c5e82133a
#
_entry.id   5573be4c871d70c96f04da2c5e82133a
#
_cell.length_a   1.000
_cell.length_b   1.000
_cell.length_c   1.000
_cell.angle_alpha   90.00
_cell.angle_beta   90.00
_cell.angle_gamma   90.00
#
_symmetry.space_group_name_H-M   'P 1'
#
loop_
_entity.id
_entity.type
_entity.pdbx_description
1 polymer ?
#
loop_
_entity_poly.entity_id
_entity_poly.type
_entity_poly.pdbx_seq_one_letter_code
_entity_poly.pdbx_strand_id
1 'polypeptide(L)'
;MIRRLDNDVVLVVVSAPAYPSGSIDPIGAVSQAALAKGISCHVDSCFGGLILPWWPDTPTWDFRNPGVTSISADLHKFGYAPKGVSVLLHRGRARHRKQFFGVTQWPGYPVVNPTLLGSRPVSPLAAAWAIVHRLGASGYQQLTASCVRAARETVQAVDAVRGLKVWGHPTGPAIALIADTTV
;
A
#
# COMPACT_ATOMS: atom_id res chain seq x y z
N MET A 1 -16.15 -10.52 3.14
CA MET A 1 -14.78 -11.08 3.15
C MET A 1 -14.55 -12.00 4.35
N ILE A 2 -14.66 -11.57 5.62
CA ILE A 2 -14.32 -12.37 6.82
C ILE A 2 -15.06 -13.71 6.86
N ARG A 3 -16.35 -13.77 6.50
CA ARG A 3 -17.13 -15.02 6.47
C ARG A 3 -16.64 -16.05 5.44
N ARG A 4 -15.77 -15.67 4.51
CA ARG A 4 -15.20 -16.54 3.46
C ARG A 4 -13.74 -16.95 3.73
N LEU A 5 -13.22 -16.63 4.91
CA LEU A 5 -11.93 -17.12 5.33
C LEU A 5 -12.10 -18.54 5.87
N ASP A 6 -11.92 -19.53 5.02
CA ASP A 6 -11.98 -20.97 5.32
C ASP A 6 -10.60 -21.63 5.20
N ASN A 7 -10.57 -22.95 5.28
CA ASN A 7 -9.31 -23.71 5.26
C ASN A 7 -8.61 -23.72 3.89
N ASP A 8 -9.30 -23.33 2.82
CA ASP A 8 -8.74 -23.29 1.46
C ASP A 8 -8.09 -21.92 1.16
N VAL A 9 -8.28 -20.94 2.04
CA VAL A 9 -7.69 -19.60 1.91
C VAL A 9 -6.29 -19.58 2.52
N VAL A 10 -5.28 -19.32 1.70
CA VAL A 10 -3.88 -19.19 2.15
C VAL A 10 -3.42 -17.74 2.32
N LEU A 11 -4.11 -16.81 1.67
CA LEU A 11 -3.79 -15.39 1.66
C LEU A 11 -5.06 -14.54 1.52
N VAL A 12 -5.16 -13.50 2.31
CA VAL A 12 -6.11 -12.41 2.10
C VAL A 12 -5.34 -11.12 1.79
N VAL A 13 -5.85 -10.38 0.81
CA VAL A 13 -5.29 -9.07 0.41
C VAL A 13 -6.30 -8.00 0.75
N VAL A 14 -5.84 -6.93 1.39
CA VAL A 14 -6.59 -5.74 1.76
C VAL A 14 -5.84 -4.49 1.32
N SER A 15 -6.54 -3.40 1.06
CA SER A 15 -5.96 -2.18 0.50
C SER A 15 -5.89 -1.03 1.50
N ALA A 16 -4.81 -0.27 1.45
CA ALA A 16 -4.59 0.95 2.24
C ALA A 16 -3.97 2.08 1.42
N PRO A 17 -4.76 2.93 0.74
CA PRO A 17 -6.18 2.77 0.39
C PRO A 17 -6.38 1.97 -0.92
N ALA A 18 -7.62 1.57 -1.19
CA ALA A 18 -8.03 1.11 -2.51
C ALA A 18 -8.01 2.29 -3.49
N TYR A 19 -7.18 2.19 -4.53
CA TYR A 19 -6.94 3.34 -5.43
C TYR A 19 -8.19 3.87 -6.16
N PRO A 20 -9.20 3.04 -6.50
CA PRO A 20 -10.38 3.56 -7.20
C PRO A 20 -11.27 4.46 -6.33
N SER A 21 -11.31 4.22 -5.01
CA SER A 21 -12.22 4.91 -4.09
C SER A 21 -11.53 5.76 -3.03
N GLY A 22 -10.23 5.56 -2.83
CA GLY A 22 -9.49 6.15 -1.73
C GLY A 22 -9.84 5.57 -0.35
N SER A 23 -10.72 4.57 -0.28
CA SER A 23 -11.17 3.99 1.00
C SER A 23 -10.17 2.97 1.52
N ILE A 24 -9.94 2.96 2.83
CA ILE A 24 -9.14 1.93 3.51
C ILE A 24 -10.05 0.76 3.88
N ASP A 25 -9.63 -0.46 3.55
CA ASP A 25 -10.33 -1.67 3.97
C ASP A 25 -10.33 -1.81 5.51
N PRO A 26 -11.24 -2.59 6.09
CA PRO A 26 -11.29 -2.84 7.54
C PRO A 26 -10.16 -3.78 7.99
N ILE A 27 -8.91 -3.31 7.83
CA ILE A 27 -7.67 -4.09 7.96
C ILE A 27 -7.55 -4.73 9.35
N GLY A 28 -7.89 -3.98 10.41
CA GLY A 28 -7.84 -4.51 11.78
C GLY A 28 -8.68 -5.76 11.93
N ALA A 29 -9.95 -5.70 11.53
CA ALA A 29 -10.88 -6.83 11.64
C ALA A 29 -10.50 -8.00 10.73
N VAL A 30 -10.12 -7.71 9.47
CA VAL A 30 -9.75 -8.76 8.50
C VAL A 30 -8.46 -9.46 8.91
N SER A 31 -7.43 -8.69 9.30
CA SER A 31 -6.14 -9.26 9.71
C SER A 31 -6.23 -10.07 11.00
N GLN A 32 -7.07 -9.65 11.95
CA GLN A 32 -7.32 -10.40 13.17
C GLN A 32 -8.01 -11.73 12.87
N ALA A 33 -9.03 -11.73 12.01
CA ALA A 33 -9.71 -12.96 11.58
C ALA A 33 -8.77 -13.91 10.82
N ALA A 34 -7.89 -13.36 9.97
CA ALA A 34 -6.85 -14.12 9.25
C ALA A 34 -5.86 -14.75 10.24
N LEU A 35 -5.39 -13.97 11.22
CA LEU A 35 -4.46 -14.43 12.26
C LEU A 35 -5.03 -15.61 13.04
N ALA A 36 -6.29 -15.52 13.46
CA ALA A 36 -6.98 -16.59 14.21
C ALA A 36 -7.07 -17.91 13.44
N LYS A 37 -6.95 -17.86 12.10
CA LYS A 37 -7.01 -19.04 11.21
C LYS A 37 -5.65 -19.41 10.61
N GLY A 38 -4.57 -18.74 11.00
CA GLY A 38 -3.24 -18.96 10.43
C GLY A 38 -3.07 -18.50 8.96
N ILE A 39 -4.03 -17.72 8.45
CA ILE A 39 -4.03 -17.21 7.08
C ILE A 39 -3.11 -15.99 6.98
N SER A 40 -2.33 -15.87 5.92
CA SER A 40 -1.53 -14.68 5.65
C SER A 40 -2.41 -13.49 5.27
N CYS A 41 -2.08 -12.30 5.78
CA CYS A 41 -2.76 -11.06 5.41
C CYS A 41 -1.75 -10.08 4.81
N HIS A 42 -1.94 -9.75 3.54
CA HIS A 42 -1.16 -8.75 2.82
C HIS A 42 -1.93 -7.43 2.76
N VAL A 43 -1.25 -6.33 3.09
CA VAL A 43 -1.78 -4.98 2.89
C VAL A 43 -1.15 -4.42 1.61
N ASP A 44 -1.97 -4.26 0.59
CA ASP A 44 -1.59 -3.48 -0.58
C ASP A 44 -1.68 -1.99 -0.22
N SER A 45 -0.54 -1.43 0.10
CA SER A 45 -0.36 -0.01 0.34
C SER A 45 0.56 0.62 -0.71
N CYS A 46 0.53 0.07 -1.93
CA CYS A 46 1.31 0.59 -3.04
C CYS A 46 1.07 2.08 -3.25
N PHE A 47 -0.16 2.53 -3.03
CA PHE A 47 -0.57 3.92 -3.13
C PHE A 47 -0.38 4.68 -1.80
N GLY A 48 -0.69 4.06 -0.66
CA GLY A 48 -0.75 4.71 0.66
C GLY A 48 0.54 4.71 1.47
N GLY A 49 1.46 3.78 1.22
CA GLY A 49 2.57 3.49 2.11
C GLY A 49 3.49 4.66 2.45
N LEU A 50 3.63 5.63 1.54
CA LEU A 50 4.47 6.83 1.70
C LEU A 50 3.68 8.12 1.98
N ILE A 51 2.35 8.02 2.18
CA ILE A 51 1.52 9.20 2.49
C ILE A 51 0.65 8.98 3.74
N LEU A 52 0.08 7.79 3.93
CA LEU A 52 -0.78 7.48 5.08
C LEU A 52 -0.11 7.64 6.46
N PRO A 53 1.21 7.44 6.63
CA PRO A 53 1.86 7.69 7.91
C PRO A 53 1.68 9.12 8.44
N TRP A 54 1.43 10.09 7.58
CA TRP A 54 1.22 11.51 7.90
C TRP A 54 -0.19 12.02 7.57
N TRP A 55 -1.07 11.13 7.06
CA TRP A 55 -2.44 11.50 6.78
C TRP A 55 -3.27 11.51 8.08
N PRO A 56 -4.00 12.60 8.39
CA PRO A 56 -4.76 12.70 9.63
C PRO A 56 -5.87 11.65 9.70
N ASP A 57 -6.22 11.24 10.92
CA ASP A 57 -7.35 10.35 11.22
C ASP A 57 -7.30 8.99 10.49
N THR A 58 -6.10 8.56 10.07
CA THR A 58 -5.90 7.30 9.38
C THR A 58 -6.04 6.13 10.35
N PRO A 59 -6.95 5.16 10.10
CA PRO A 59 -7.03 3.95 10.90
C PRO A 59 -5.72 3.16 10.82
N THR A 60 -5.46 2.31 11.80
CA THR A 60 -4.27 1.46 11.80
C THR A 60 -4.33 0.47 10.63
N TRP A 61 -3.38 0.57 9.71
CA TRP A 61 -3.33 -0.21 8.48
C TRP A 61 -2.08 -1.07 8.32
N ASP A 62 -1.08 -0.85 9.12
CA ASP A 62 0.27 -1.42 9.00
C ASP A 62 0.53 -2.58 9.98
N PHE A 63 1.81 -2.89 10.20
CA PHE A 63 2.27 -3.93 11.13
C PHE A 63 1.89 -3.72 12.59
N ARG A 64 1.31 -2.61 12.98
CA ARG A 64 0.69 -2.44 14.30
C ARG A 64 -0.52 -3.36 14.47
N ASN A 65 -1.14 -3.80 13.38
CA ASN A 65 -2.11 -4.91 13.39
C ASN A 65 -1.35 -6.25 13.39
N PRO A 66 -1.44 -7.08 14.46
CA PRO A 66 -0.65 -8.30 14.58
C PRO A 66 -0.87 -9.31 13.45
N GLY A 67 -2.05 -9.33 12.84
CA GLY A 67 -2.40 -10.24 11.75
C GLY A 67 -1.83 -9.85 10.39
N VAL A 68 -1.34 -8.62 10.21
CA VAL A 68 -0.71 -8.20 8.95
C VAL A 68 0.64 -8.89 8.80
N THR A 69 0.83 -9.62 7.71
CA THR A 69 2.03 -10.45 7.47
C THR A 69 2.99 -9.85 6.44
N SER A 70 2.47 -9.04 5.52
CA SER A 70 3.27 -8.32 4.52
C SER A 70 2.59 -7.03 4.07
N ILE A 71 3.38 -6.09 3.57
CA ILE A 71 2.91 -4.78 3.08
C ILE A 71 3.69 -4.46 1.81
N SER A 72 2.98 -4.02 0.75
CA SER A 72 3.60 -3.41 -0.43
C SER A 72 3.49 -1.89 -0.38
N ALA A 73 4.53 -1.19 -0.86
CA ALA A 73 4.52 0.26 -1.01
C ALA A 73 5.35 0.69 -2.22
N ASP A 74 4.83 1.63 -3.01
CA ASP A 74 5.49 2.11 -4.22
C ASP A 74 6.20 3.44 -3.98
N LEU A 75 7.54 3.43 -4.07
CA LEU A 75 8.33 4.65 -3.97
C LEU A 75 8.10 5.58 -5.18
N HIS A 76 7.68 5.01 -6.32
CA HIS A 76 7.40 5.76 -7.53
C HIS A 76 5.96 6.36 -7.60
N LYS A 77 5.22 6.34 -6.48
CA LYS A 77 3.93 7.03 -6.31
C LYS A 77 4.12 8.20 -5.33
N PHE A 78 3.54 8.14 -4.15
CA PHE A 78 3.74 9.18 -3.12
C PHE A 78 5.10 9.11 -2.40
N GLY A 79 5.99 8.21 -2.83
CA GLY A 79 7.41 8.28 -2.52
C GLY A 79 8.19 9.27 -3.39
N TYR A 80 7.55 9.83 -4.44
CA TYR A 80 8.09 10.84 -5.37
C TYR A 80 9.34 10.41 -6.14
N ALA A 81 9.65 9.11 -6.15
CA ALA A 81 10.75 8.56 -6.94
C ALA A 81 10.33 8.30 -8.40
N PRO A 82 11.27 8.24 -9.35
CA PRO A 82 11.02 7.77 -10.70
C PRO A 82 10.44 6.35 -10.72
N LYS A 83 9.68 6.00 -11.76
CA LYS A 83 9.09 4.66 -11.93
C LYS A 83 10.14 3.55 -11.87
N GLY A 84 9.76 2.40 -11.34
CA GLY A 84 10.57 1.18 -11.32
C GLY A 84 11.00 0.70 -9.93
N VAL A 85 10.56 1.36 -8.86
CA VAL A 85 10.88 0.94 -7.48
C VAL A 85 9.62 0.80 -6.64
N SER A 86 9.43 -0.41 -6.14
CA SER A 86 8.47 -0.75 -5.09
C SER A 86 9.17 -1.56 -4.02
N VAL A 87 8.63 -1.55 -2.81
CA VAL A 87 9.12 -2.35 -1.71
C VAL A 87 8.06 -3.33 -1.25
N LEU A 88 8.49 -4.53 -0.88
CA LEU A 88 7.68 -5.55 -0.22
C LEU A 88 8.28 -5.81 1.15
N LEU A 89 7.52 -5.48 2.18
CA LEU A 89 7.91 -5.65 3.57
C LEU A 89 7.27 -6.92 4.13
N HIS A 90 8.01 -7.70 4.87
CA HIS A 90 7.53 -8.92 5.52
C HIS A 90 7.63 -8.83 7.04
N ARG A 91 6.62 -9.35 7.72
CA ARG A 91 6.71 -9.56 9.16
C ARG A 91 7.67 -10.71 9.46
N GLY A 92 8.90 -10.35 9.81
CA GLY A 92 9.95 -11.27 10.26
C GLY A 92 10.71 -12.00 9.14
N ARG A 93 11.93 -12.42 9.51
CA ARG A 93 12.90 -13.05 8.57
C ARG A 93 12.41 -14.37 7.99
N ALA A 94 11.65 -15.15 8.76
CA ALA A 94 11.18 -16.47 8.32
C ALA A 94 10.27 -16.35 7.09
N ARG A 95 9.39 -15.34 7.04
CA ARG A 95 8.55 -15.07 5.88
C ARG A 95 9.36 -14.51 4.71
N HIS A 96 10.24 -13.54 4.98
CA HIS A 96 11.11 -12.95 3.96
C HIS A 96 12.00 -13.99 3.25
N ARG A 97 12.56 -14.95 4.00
CA ARG A 97 13.39 -16.03 3.40
C ARG A 97 12.67 -16.87 2.36
N LYS A 98 11.35 -17.01 2.46
CA LYS A 98 10.55 -17.79 1.50
C LYS A 98 10.39 -17.10 0.14
N GLN A 99 10.75 -15.83 0.04
CA GLN A 99 10.77 -15.10 -1.22
C GLN A 99 11.96 -15.49 -2.10
N PHE A 100 13.02 -16.01 -1.50
CA PHE A 100 14.23 -16.36 -2.23
C PHE A 100 14.03 -17.66 -2.99
N PHE A 101 14.35 -17.62 -4.27
CA PHE A 101 14.45 -18.79 -5.13
C PHE A 101 15.92 -19.18 -5.28
N GLY A 102 16.24 -20.44 -5.03
CA GLY A 102 17.59 -20.97 -5.15
C GLY A 102 17.66 -22.18 -6.06
N VAL A 103 18.61 -22.21 -6.99
CA VAL A 103 18.93 -23.36 -7.84
C VAL A 103 20.42 -23.64 -7.74
N THR A 104 20.75 -24.85 -7.28
CA THR A 104 22.13 -25.28 -7.12
C THR A 104 22.61 -26.21 -8.28
N GLN A 105 21.68 -26.73 -9.07
CA GLN A 105 21.94 -27.65 -10.18
C GLN A 105 21.99 -26.95 -11.54
N TRP A 106 22.09 -25.65 -11.57
CA TRP A 106 22.25 -24.88 -12.79
C TRP A 106 23.67 -25.16 -13.37
N PRO A 107 23.83 -25.44 -14.68
CA PRO A 107 25.12 -25.84 -15.26
C PRO A 107 26.25 -24.81 -15.13
N GLY A 108 25.92 -23.53 -15.01
CA GLY A 108 26.92 -22.46 -14.94
C GLY A 108 27.40 -22.16 -13.51
N TYR A 109 26.45 -21.89 -12.60
CA TYR A 109 26.75 -21.51 -11.20
C TYR A 109 25.49 -21.60 -10.36
N PRO A 110 25.61 -21.72 -9.03
CA PRO A 110 24.45 -21.62 -8.14
C PRO A 110 23.78 -20.25 -8.25
N VAL A 111 22.47 -20.24 -8.45
CA VAL A 111 21.66 -19.02 -8.57
C VAL A 111 20.81 -18.85 -7.33
N VAL A 112 20.84 -17.65 -6.73
CA VAL A 112 19.91 -17.23 -5.69
C VAL A 112 19.28 -15.90 -6.12
N ASN A 113 17.96 -15.88 -6.23
CA ASN A 113 17.24 -14.68 -6.66
C ASN A 113 16.10 -14.37 -5.69
N PRO A 114 16.07 -13.17 -5.10
CA PRO A 114 15.02 -12.75 -4.17
C PRO A 114 13.74 -12.27 -4.85
N THR A 115 13.69 -12.23 -6.19
CA THR A 115 12.56 -11.72 -6.97
C THR A 115 12.41 -12.47 -8.29
N LEU A 116 11.26 -12.32 -8.97
CA LEU A 116 11.02 -12.92 -10.29
C LEU A 116 12.01 -12.41 -11.35
N LEU A 117 12.36 -11.14 -11.28
CA LEU A 117 13.39 -10.58 -12.16
C LEU A 117 14.78 -10.81 -11.57
N GLY A 118 15.71 -11.34 -12.38
CA GLY A 118 17.10 -11.49 -12.02
C GLY A 118 17.81 -10.12 -12.03
N SER A 119 18.38 -9.76 -13.18
CA SER A 119 19.05 -8.48 -13.36
C SER A 119 18.03 -7.33 -13.43
N ARG A 120 18.34 -6.24 -12.73
CA ARG A 120 17.49 -5.04 -12.69
C ARG A 120 18.34 -3.79 -12.80
N PRO A 121 17.82 -2.72 -13.43
CA PRO A 121 18.53 -1.43 -13.46
C PRO A 121 18.63 -0.87 -12.03
N VAL A 122 19.80 -0.38 -11.68
CA VAL A 122 20.07 0.23 -10.36
C VAL A 122 19.60 1.69 -10.30
N SER A 123 19.48 2.36 -11.44
CA SER A 123 19.12 3.78 -11.50
C SER A 123 17.82 4.15 -10.77
N PRO A 124 16.70 3.43 -10.89
CA PRO A 124 15.50 3.77 -10.13
C PRO A 124 15.70 3.61 -8.61
N LEU A 125 16.49 2.61 -8.18
CA LEU A 125 16.78 2.39 -6.76
C LEU A 125 17.67 3.54 -6.21
N ALA A 126 18.69 3.94 -6.94
CA ALA A 126 19.55 5.07 -6.55
C ALA A 126 18.76 6.39 -6.48
N ALA A 127 17.88 6.62 -7.45
CA ALA A 127 17.01 7.80 -7.45
C ALA A 127 16.03 7.77 -6.27
N ALA A 128 15.42 6.62 -5.96
CA ALA A 128 14.54 6.47 -4.81
C ALA A 128 15.28 6.71 -3.49
N TRP A 129 16.49 6.17 -3.36
CA TRP A 129 17.36 6.42 -2.21
C TRP A 129 17.64 7.91 -2.02
N ALA A 130 18.03 8.60 -3.09
CA ALA A 130 18.32 10.02 -3.05
C ALA A 130 17.10 10.87 -2.63
N ILE A 131 15.91 10.56 -3.17
CA ILE A 131 14.65 11.24 -2.83
C ILE A 131 14.28 11.01 -1.36
N VAL A 132 14.31 9.76 -0.88
CA VAL A 132 13.99 9.43 0.51
C VAL A 132 14.93 10.17 1.48
N HIS A 133 16.22 10.20 1.19
CA HIS A 133 17.18 10.92 2.02
C HIS A 133 17.03 12.44 1.92
N ARG A 134 16.73 12.98 0.73
CA ARG A 134 16.54 14.42 0.52
C ARG A 134 15.30 14.97 1.22
N LEU A 135 14.20 14.23 1.16
CA LEU A 135 12.93 14.62 1.80
C LEU A 135 12.94 14.35 3.30
N GLY A 136 13.39 13.16 3.71
CA GLY A 136 13.28 12.72 5.09
C GLY A 136 11.82 12.73 5.59
N ALA A 137 11.61 12.46 6.86
CA ALA A 137 10.27 12.43 7.45
C ALA A 137 9.56 13.80 7.34
N SER A 138 10.28 14.90 7.58
CA SER A 138 9.72 16.25 7.53
C SER A 138 9.26 16.67 6.13
N GLY A 139 10.01 16.31 5.09
CA GLY A 139 9.61 16.57 3.70
C GLY A 139 8.35 15.80 3.31
N TYR A 140 8.27 14.52 3.64
CA TYR A 140 7.05 13.73 3.41
C TYR A 140 5.85 14.28 4.19
N GLN A 141 6.04 14.71 5.43
CA GLN A 141 4.98 15.33 6.23
C GLN A 141 4.46 16.62 5.57
N GLN A 142 5.35 17.49 5.09
CA GLN A 142 4.96 18.75 4.42
C GLN A 142 4.21 18.49 3.12
N LEU A 143 4.69 17.55 2.30
CA LEU A 143 4.03 17.17 1.05
C LEU A 143 2.66 16.55 1.31
N THR A 144 2.56 15.69 2.32
CA THR A 144 1.27 15.10 2.72
C THR A 144 0.30 16.18 3.20
N ALA A 145 0.75 17.15 4.00
CA ALA A 145 -0.12 18.25 4.45
C ALA A 145 -0.69 19.06 3.27
N SER A 146 0.09 19.23 2.21
CA SER A 146 -0.40 19.88 0.98
C SER A 146 -1.43 19.01 0.26
N CYS A 147 -1.22 17.70 0.17
CA CYS A 147 -2.21 16.76 -0.40
C CYS A 147 -3.50 16.75 0.42
N VAL A 148 -3.42 16.79 1.77
CA VAL A 148 -4.59 16.83 2.66
C VAL A 148 -5.43 18.08 2.38
N ARG A 149 -4.80 19.24 2.24
CA ARG A 149 -5.52 20.49 1.91
C ARG A 149 -6.22 20.37 0.57
N ALA A 150 -5.49 19.96 -0.48
CA ALA A 150 -6.06 19.81 -1.82
C ALA A 150 -7.23 18.81 -1.84
N ALA A 151 -7.11 17.68 -1.13
CA ALA A 151 -8.18 16.69 -1.03
C ALA A 151 -9.43 17.27 -0.35
N ARG A 152 -9.27 18.00 0.74
CA ARG A 152 -10.39 18.66 1.44
C ARG A 152 -11.07 19.70 0.57
N GLU A 153 -10.31 20.55 -0.10
CA GLU A 153 -10.84 21.56 -1.04
C GLU A 153 -11.59 20.90 -2.20
N THR A 154 -11.06 19.78 -2.71
CA THR A 154 -11.73 19.01 -3.78
C THR A 154 -13.06 18.45 -3.29
N VAL A 155 -13.12 17.83 -2.11
CA VAL A 155 -14.37 17.31 -1.53
C VAL A 155 -15.38 18.43 -1.37
N GLN A 156 -14.99 19.58 -0.80
CA GLN A 156 -15.87 20.74 -0.64
C GLN A 156 -16.39 21.27 -1.98
N ALA A 157 -15.51 21.32 -2.98
CA ALA A 157 -15.91 21.78 -4.32
C ALA A 157 -16.91 20.82 -4.98
N VAL A 158 -16.74 19.51 -4.79
CA VAL A 158 -17.68 18.49 -5.31
C VAL A 158 -19.04 18.60 -4.62
N ASP A 159 -19.05 18.75 -3.30
CA ASP A 159 -20.29 18.88 -2.52
C ASP A 159 -21.09 20.14 -2.89
N ALA A 160 -20.45 21.16 -3.45
CA ALA A 160 -21.09 22.37 -3.96
C ALA A 160 -21.72 22.19 -5.37
N VAL A 161 -21.41 21.11 -6.09
CA VAL A 161 -21.91 20.85 -7.44
C VAL A 161 -23.16 20.00 -7.38
N ARG A 162 -24.30 20.54 -7.81
CA ARG A 162 -25.56 19.79 -7.88
C ARG A 162 -25.41 18.57 -8.79
N GLY A 163 -25.83 17.41 -8.28
CA GLY A 163 -25.79 16.15 -9.04
C GLY A 163 -24.44 15.42 -9.01
N LEU A 164 -23.46 15.91 -8.24
CA LEU A 164 -22.22 15.21 -7.94
C LEU A 164 -22.09 14.91 -6.45
N LYS A 165 -21.44 13.81 -6.12
CA LYS A 165 -21.01 13.49 -4.76
C LYS A 165 -19.75 12.66 -4.74
N VAL A 166 -19.03 12.73 -3.63
CA VAL A 166 -17.88 11.87 -3.38
C VAL A 166 -18.36 10.44 -3.11
N TRP A 167 -17.74 9.46 -3.74
CA TRP A 167 -18.05 8.06 -3.51
C TRP A 167 -17.26 7.50 -2.33
N GLY A 168 -17.99 6.95 -1.35
CA GLY A 168 -17.39 6.33 -0.17
C GLY A 168 -16.80 7.33 0.83
N HIS A 169 -15.77 6.88 1.55
CA HIS A 169 -15.08 7.69 2.58
C HIS A 169 -13.57 7.67 2.28
N PRO A 170 -13.09 8.52 1.37
CA PRO A 170 -11.69 8.54 0.99
C PRO A 170 -10.79 8.92 2.16
N THR A 171 -9.77 8.10 2.39
CA THR A 171 -8.65 8.38 3.29
C THR A 171 -7.38 8.39 2.44
N GLY A 172 -6.91 9.56 2.09
CA GLY A 172 -5.80 9.72 1.17
C GLY A 172 -6.17 10.62 -0.03
N PRO A 173 -5.29 10.76 -0.99
CA PRO A 173 -5.44 11.72 -2.08
C PRO A 173 -6.28 11.21 -3.26
N ALA A 174 -6.76 9.96 -3.23
CA ALA A 174 -7.67 9.44 -4.25
C ALA A 174 -9.11 9.74 -3.85
N ILE A 175 -9.84 10.42 -4.72
CA ILE A 175 -11.22 10.81 -4.52
C ILE A 175 -12.00 10.36 -5.74
N ALA A 176 -12.95 9.45 -5.55
CA ALA A 176 -13.86 9.03 -6.60
C ALA A 176 -15.14 9.86 -6.55
N LEU A 177 -15.65 10.21 -7.72
CA LEU A 177 -16.86 10.97 -7.89
C LEU A 177 -17.93 10.13 -8.55
N ILE A 178 -19.16 10.30 -8.12
CA ILE A 178 -20.31 9.67 -8.77
C ILE A 178 -21.37 10.74 -9.08
N ALA A 179 -22.09 10.53 -10.18
CA ALA A 179 -23.28 11.31 -10.45
C ALA A 179 -24.38 10.92 -9.46
N ASP A 180 -25.06 11.90 -8.88
CA ASP A 180 -26.25 11.67 -8.10
C ASP A 180 -27.44 11.57 -9.07
N THR A 181 -27.74 10.32 -9.48
CA THR A 181 -28.80 10.03 -10.48
C THR A 181 -30.20 10.02 -9.90
N THR A 182 -30.37 10.42 -8.65
CA THR A 182 -31.69 10.72 -8.09
C THR A 182 -32.17 12.10 -8.55
N VAL A 183 -32.51 12.20 -9.85
CA VAL A 183 -33.30 13.28 -10.42
C VAL A 183 -34.66 12.74 -10.79
#